data_013c415b7be24abecdfc692e1fbef5a4
#
_entry.id   013c415b7be24abecdfc692e1fbef5a4
#
_cell.length_a   1.000
_cell.length_b   1.000
_cell.length_c   1.000
_cell.angle_alpha   90.00
_cell.angle_beta   90.00
_cell.angle_gamma   90.00
#
_symmetry.space_group_name_H-M   'P 1'
#
loop_
_entity.id
_entity.type
_entity.pdbx_description
1 polymer ?
#
loop_
_entity_poly.entity_id
_entity_poly.type
_entity_poly.pdbx_seq_one_letter_code
_entity_poly.pdbx_strand_id
1 'polypeptide(L)'
;MRSVWSGTLAFGLVSFPVKLGSAVSSHRIGFRQIHRADHGRVRYQKTCELDEEVLGPAEIGRAFETPDDRLVPVTDDDLKALPLPTAKTIEVNGFIELAAVDSMQLDTPYFLAPGSPAAGKPYVLMREALTRTGKAAVGKFAMRNSERLALITAHGDVLLLQTLRWPDELNPADSAAPKGRISVSQNELKLADTLIDALGEADLSAFRDEYAEAVEALVAAKLAGAEPPTAEEERGGEVVDLMAALRASVEAAQGGGGRAGGGPGKRTAKKTAAKKQAPAKKAAAKKTAAGKSAAKKTTGKRKAG
;
A
#
# COMPACT_ATOMS: atom_id res chain seq x y z
N MET A 1 -15.76 -1.30 19.66
CA MET A 1 -14.38 -1.29 19.14
C MET A 1 -13.64 -2.53 19.63
N ARG A 2 -13.04 -3.32 18.73
CA ARG A 2 -12.17 -4.47 19.10
C ARG A 2 -10.82 -3.92 19.59
N SER A 3 -10.47 -4.17 20.85
CA SER A 3 -9.19 -3.72 21.40
C SER A 3 -8.04 -4.61 20.88
N VAL A 4 -6.97 -3.97 20.39
CA VAL A 4 -5.73 -4.64 19.94
C VAL A 4 -4.62 -4.54 20.99
N TRP A 5 -4.75 -3.61 21.93
CA TRP A 5 -3.84 -3.40 23.04
C TRP A 5 -4.58 -2.73 24.21
N SER A 6 -4.16 -2.97 25.43
CA SER A 6 -4.67 -2.30 26.62
C SER A 6 -3.55 -2.07 27.63
N GLY A 7 -3.58 -0.93 28.28
CA GLY A 7 -2.56 -0.52 29.24
C GLY A 7 -2.91 0.80 29.89
N THR A 8 -1.91 1.55 30.32
CA THR A 8 -2.02 2.83 31.00
C THR A 8 -1.43 3.93 30.12
N LEU A 9 -2.07 5.08 30.04
CA LEU A 9 -1.48 6.30 29.51
C LEU A 9 -0.98 7.13 30.69
N ALA A 10 0.32 7.39 30.69
CA ALA A 10 1.00 8.21 31.70
C ALA A 10 1.43 9.56 31.10
N PHE A 11 1.05 10.63 31.74
CA PHE A 11 1.27 12.00 31.32
C PHE A 11 1.63 12.83 32.55
N GLY A 12 2.89 13.00 32.82
CA GLY A 12 3.41 13.55 34.04
C GLY A 12 3.01 12.68 35.24
N LEU A 13 2.35 13.29 36.25
CA LEU A 13 1.87 12.57 37.43
C LEU A 13 0.47 11.95 37.25
N VAL A 14 -0.16 12.17 36.12
CA VAL A 14 -1.49 11.64 35.81
C VAL A 14 -1.36 10.36 35.02
N SER A 15 -1.98 9.28 35.50
CA SER A 15 -2.05 8.03 34.74
C SER A 15 -3.46 7.45 34.79
N PHE A 16 -3.91 6.88 33.68
CA PHE A 16 -5.23 6.28 33.57
C PHE A 16 -5.26 5.15 32.53
N PRO A 17 -6.12 4.14 32.77
CA PRO A 17 -6.22 3.00 31.88
C PRO A 17 -6.83 3.40 30.52
N VAL A 18 -6.24 2.85 29.44
CA VAL A 18 -6.67 3.08 28.06
C VAL A 18 -6.69 1.78 27.27
N LYS A 19 -7.44 1.79 26.18
CA LYS A 19 -7.50 0.70 25.19
C LYS A 19 -7.25 1.28 23.79
N LEU A 20 -6.43 0.59 23.00
CA LEU A 20 -6.21 0.89 21.59
C LEU A 20 -7.09 -0.01 20.71
N GLY A 21 -7.75 0.57 19.73
CA GLY A 21 -8.43 -0.13 18.66
C GLY A 21 -8.00 0.41 17.30
N SER A 22 -8.00 -0.41 16.26
CA SER A 22 -7.66 0.06 14.91
C SER A 22 -8.58 1.19 14.49
N ALA A 23 -8.01 2.28 13.97
CA ALA A 23 -8.76 3.39 13.39
C ALA A 23 -9.03 3.19 11.90
N VAL A 24 -8.37 2.20 11.27
CA VAL A 24 -8.47 1.90 9.85
C VAL A 24 -8.75 0.43 9.63
N SER A 25 -9.40 0.13 8.52
CA SER A 25 -9.58 -1.21 7.98
C SER A 25 -8.90 -1.32 6.60
N SER A 26 -8.52 -2.52 6.21
CA SER A 26 -7.90 -2.77 4.91
C SER A 26 -8.94 -3.26 3.91
N HIS A 27 -8.95 -2.70 2.70
CA HIS A 27 -9.75 -3.15 1.55
C HIS A 27 -9.05 -4.27 0.76
N ARG A 28 -7.94 -4.84 1.25
CA ARG A 28 -7.18 -5.84 0.50
C ARG A 28 -8.02 -7.07 0.18
N ILE A 29 -8.11 -7.37 -1.09
CA ILE A 29 -8.70 -8.62 -1.58
C ILE A 29 -7.72 -9.75 -1.30
N GLY A 30 -8.16 -10.74 -0.53
CA GLY A 30 -7.35 -11.91 -0.18
C GLY A 30 -7.55 -13.06 -1.14
N PHE A 31 -6.53 -13.42 -1.92
CA PHE A 31 -6.53 -14.64 -2.72
C PHE A 31 -6.02 -15.82 -1.91
N ARG A 32 -6.60 -17.00 -2.13
CA ARG A 32 -6.12 -18.27 -1.59
C ARG A 32 -5.32 -19.00 -2.64
N GLN A 33 -4.20 -19.59 -2.26
CA GLN A 33 -3.44 -20.45 -3.15
C GLN A 33 -4.15 -21.78 -3.32
N ILE A 34 -4.23 -22.23 -4.57
CA ILE A 34 -4.85 -23.49 -4.96
C ILE A 34 -3.91 -24.30 -5.86
N HIS A 35 -4.03 -25.61 -5.80
CA HIS A 35 -3.40 -26.50 -6.76
C HIS A 35 -4.11 -26.37 -8.11
N ARG A 36 -3.36 -26.13 -9.18
CA ARG A 36 -3.94 -25.81 -10.51
C ARG A 36 -4.69 -26.99 -11.14
N ALA A 37 -4.28 -28.21 -10.82
CA ALA A 37 -4.85 -29.40 -11.45
C ALA A 37 -6.23 -29.79 -10.89
N ASP A 38 -6.46 -29.61 -9.58
CA ASP A 38 -7.66 -30.08 -8.89
C ASP A 38 -8.38 -28.99 -8.08
N HIS A 39 -7.86 -27.75 -8.11
CA HIS A 39 -8.34 -26.60 -7.36
C HIS A 39 -8.36 -26.78 -5.83
N GLY A 40 -7.65 -27.79 -5.31
CA GLY A 40 -7.47 -28.04 -3.88
C GLY A 40 -6.70 -26.89 -3.22
N ARG A 41 -7.04 -26.58 -1.96
CA ARG A 41 -6.33 -25.55 -1.19
C ARG A 41 -4.92 -25.99 -0.85
N VAL A 42 -3.93 -25.15 -1.13
CA VAL A 42 -2.54 -25.37 -0.71
C VAL A 42 -2.43 -25.19 0.81
N ARG A 43 -1.73 -26.12 1.47
CA ARG A 43 -1.35 -26.07 2.88
C ARG A 43 0.16 -26.01 2.97
N TYR A 44 0.66 -25.27 3.97
CA TYR A 44 2.10 -25.18 4.25
C TYR A 44 2.43 -26.04 5.46
N GLN A 45 3.50 -26.81 5.36
CA GLN A 45 4.14 -27.50 6.47
C GLN A 45 5.49 -26.84 6.71
N LYS A 46 5.84 -26.63 7.97
CA LYS A 46 7.17 -26.14 8.36
C LYS A 46 8.06 -27.33 8.53
N THR A 47 9.19 -27.33 7.85
CA THR A 47 10.20 -28.40 7.92
C THR A 47 11.51 -27.82 8.47
N CYS A 48 12.27 -28.64 9.16
CA CYS A 48 13.64 -28.33 9.56
C CYS A 48 14.55 -28.40 8.33
N GLU A 49 15.48 -27.48 8.20
CA GLU A 49 16.42 -27.42 7.08
C GLU A 49 17.47 -28.55 7.14
N LEU A 50 17.78 -29.03 8.36
CA LEU A 50 18.86 -29.99 8.57
C LEU A 50 18.46 -31.45 8.34
N ASP A 51 17.22 -31.81 8.68
CA ASP A 51 16.74 -33.19 8.66
C ASP A 51 15.44 -33.39 7.87
N GLU A 52 14.89 -32.28 7.31
CA GLU A 52 13.64 -32.23 6.54
C GLU A 52 12.39 -32.70 7.32
N GLU A 53 12.47 -32.89 8.64
CA GLU A 53 11.33 -33.29 9.46
C GLU A 53 10.27 -32.17 9.50
N VAL A 54 8.99 -32.59 9.49
CA VAL A 54 7.85 -31.68 9.63
C VAL A 54 7.67 -31.31 11.09
N LEU A 55 7.86 -30.04 11.41
CA LEU A 55 7.84 -29.53 12.77
C LEU A 55 6.46 -29.09 13.23
N GLY A 56 6.09 -29.54 14.43
CA GLY A 56 4.94 -29.03 15.17
C GLY A 56 5.20 -27.67 15.80
N PRO A 57 4.14 -26.92 16.18
CA PRO A 57 4.31 -25.59 16.79
C PRO A 57 5.17 -25.55 18.05
N ALA A 58 5.18 -26.66 18.83
CA ALA A 58 5.95 -26.76 20.06
C ALA A 58 7.45 -26.97 19.84
N GLU A 59 7.85 -27.43 18.64
CA GLU A 59 9.23 -27.73 18.27
C GLU A 59 9.93 -26.53 17.62
N ILE A 60 9.15 -25.46 17.33
CA ILE A 60 9.66 -24.26 16.67
C ILE A 60 10.01 -23.21 17.71
N GLY A 61 11.29 -22.96 17.89
CA GLY A 61 11.84 -21.88 18.70
C GLY A 61 12.03 -20.58 17.93
N ARG A 62 12.63 -19.59 18.60
CA ARG A 62 13.12 -18.35 18.00
C ARG A 62 14.62 -18.23 18.25
N ALA A 63 15.31 -17.67 17.30
CA ALA A 63 16.70 -17.31 17.47
C ALA A 63 16.94 -15.91 16.89
N PHE A 64 17.91 -15.21 17.46
CA PHE A 64 18.46 -13.99 16.89
C PHE A 64 19.69 -14.37 16.04
N GLU A 65 19.69 -13.94 14.80
CA GLU A 65 20.81 -14.13 13.88
C GLU A 65 21.78 -12.97 14.05
N THR A 66 23.00 -13.29 14.41
CA THR A 66 24.07 -12.32 14.61
C THR A 66 24.72 -11.97 13.27
N PRO A 67 25.45 -10.83 13.14
CA PRO A 67 26.13 -10.45 11.89
C PRO A 67 27.18 -11.46 11.39
N ASP A 68 27.60 -12.40 12.23
CA ASP A 68 28.51 -13.51 11.93
C ASP A 68 27.77 -14.84 11.70
N ASP A 69 26.48 -14.77 11.28
CA ASP A 69 25.60 -15.90 10.90
C ASP A 69 25.36 -16.93 12.01
N ARG A 70 25.56 -16.56 13.30
CA ARG A 70 25.25 -17.45 14.43
C ARG A 70 23.82 -17.26 14.92
N LEU A 71 23.11 -18.35 15.10
CA LEU A 71 21.78 -18.37 15.69
C LEU A 71 21.86 -18.47 17.21
N VAL A 72 21.44 -17.43 17.91
CA VAL A 72 21.34 -17.40 19.38
C VAL A 72 19.87 -17.64 19.76
N PRO A 73 19.53 -18.80 20.37
CA PRO A 73 18.17 -19.07 20.79
C PRO A 73 17.69 -18.02 21.80
N VAL A 74 16.45 -17.53 21.61
CA VAL A 74 15.78 -16.58 22.50
C VAL A 74 14.42 -17.14 22.87
N THR A 75 14.21 -17.36 24.16
CA THR A 75 12.96 -17.92 24.68
C THR A 75 11.94 -16.82 24.95
N ASP A 76 10.66 -17.22 25.07
CA ASP A 76 9.59 -16.29 25.47
C ASP A 76 9.83 -15.75 26.89
N ASP A 77 10.49 -16.51 27.75
CA ASP A 77 10.80 -16.06 29.12
C ASP A 77 11.96 -15.06 29.15
N ASP A 78 12.96 -15.20 28.28
CA ASP A 78 14.00 -14.18 28.09
C ASP A 78 13.37 -12.85 27.66
N LEU A 79 12.43 -12.88 26.69
CA LEU A 79 11.76 -11.68 26.22
C LEU A 79 10.87 -11.04 27.29
N LYS A 80 10.21 -11.83 28.15
CA LYS A 80 9.40 -11.32 29.27
C LYS A 80 10.26 -10.72 30.39
N ALA A 81 11.48 -11.22 30.55
CA ALA A 81 12.42 -10.73 31.54
C ALA A 81 13.09 -9.41 31.15
N LEU A 82 12.95 -8.96 29.90
CA LEU A 82 13.49 -7.67 29.46
C LEU A 82 12.86 -6.52 30.28
N PRO A 83 13.67 -5.63 30.87
CA PRO A 83 13.21 -4.52 31.69
C PRO A 83 12.66 -3.37 30.81
N LEU A 84 11.52 -3.59 30.15
CA LEU A 84 10.86 -2.56 29.34
C LEU A 84 9.80 -1.83 30.20
N PRO A 85 10.03 -0.59 30.64
CA PRO A 85 9.07 0.18 31.41
C PRO A 85 7.79 0.47 30.61
N THR A 86 7.88 0.43 29.29
CA THR A 86 6.79 0.69 28.34
C THR A 86 5.89 -0.51 28.04
N ALA A 87 6.12 -1.67 28.66
CA ALA A 87 5.42 -2.94 28.34
C ALA A 87 3.89 -2.84 28.36
N LYS A 88 3.32 -2.07 29.30
CA LYS A 88 1.87 -1.83 29.44
C LYS A 88 1.54 -0.35 29.67
N THR A 89 2.47 0.54 29.33
CA THR A 89 2.31 1.97 29.57
C THR A 89 2.70 2.74 28.31
N ILE A 90 1.84 3.65 27.90
CA ILE A 90 2.18 4.72 26.95
C ILE A 90 2.72 5.85 27.79
N GLU A 91 4.02 6.07 27.76
CA GLU A 91 4.68 7.13 28.48
C GLU A 91 4.81 8.37 27.59
N VAL A 92 4.13 9.46 27.97
CA VAL A 92 4.25 10.74 27.26
C VAL A 92 5.51 11.45 27.73
N ASN A 93 6.44 11.65 26.81
CA ASN A 93 7.74 12.28 27.07
C ASN A 93 7.75 13.79 26.77
N GLY A 94 6.79 14.28 25.96
CA GLY A 94 6.72 15.69 25.61
C GLY A 94 5.60 16.02 24.62
N PHE A 95 5.61 17.26 24.16
CA PHE A 95 4.64 17.80 23.20
C PHE A 95 5.34 18.51 22.06
N ILE A 96 4.78 18.40 20.86
CA ILE A 96 5.31 19.07 19.65
C ILE A 96 4.15 19.71 18.88
N GLU A 97 4.48 20.68 18.04
CA GLU A 97 3.56 21.19 17.01
C GLU A 97 3.32 20.09 15.97
N LEU A 98 2.08 19.87 15.56
CA LEU A 98 1.75 18.81 14.61
C LEU A 98 2.49 18.99 13.27
N ALA A 99 2.69 20.24 12.85
CA ALA A 99 3.42 20.57 11.62
C ALA A 99 4.93 20.26 11.68
N ALA A 100 5.48 20.00 12.87
CA ALA A 100 6.88 19.62 13.04
C ALA A 100 7.12 18.10 12.87
N VAL A 101 6.06 17.32 12.71
CA VAL A 101 6.17 15.86 12.45
C VAL A 101 6.43 15.65 10.97
N ASP A 102 7.51 14.95 10.65
CA ASP A 102 7.75 14.52 9.27
C ASP A 102 6.67 13.52 8.84
N SER A 103 6.02 13.78 7.71
CA SER A 103 4.99 12.89 7.16
C SER A 103 5.49 11.46 6.89
N MET A 104 6.79 11.28 6.61
CA MET A 104 7.41 9.97 6.43
C MET A 104 7.46 9.14 7.73
N GLN A 105 7.39 9.79 8.89
CA GLN A 105 7.35 9.09 10.18
C GLN A 105 5.97 8.52 10.49
N LEU A 106 4.90 9.03 9.89
CA LEU A 106 3.54 8.59 10.17
C LEU A 106 3.32 7.14 9.73
N ASP A 107 2.87 6.29 10.69
CA ASP A 107 2.57 4.86 10.42
C ASP A 107 1.09 4.59 10.75
N THR A 108 0.78 3.60 11.52
CA THR A 108 -0.58 3.07 11.74
C THR A 108 -1.36 3.90 12.77
N PRO A 109 -2.58 4.39 12.45
CA PRO A 109 -3.45 5.08 13.40
C PRO A 109 -4.30 4.12 14.22
N TYR A 110 -4.50 4.48 15.50
CA TYR A 110 -5.35 3.78 16.46
C TYR A 110 -6.24 4.76 17.20
N PHE A 111 -7.49 4.40 17.48
CA PHE A 111 -8.31 5.11 18.44
C PHE A 111 -7.88 4.73 19.85
N LEU A 112 -7.66 5.73 20.69
CA LEU A 112 -7.52 5.60 22.12
C LEU A 112 -8.92 5.71 22.76
N ALA A 113 -9.28 4.75 23.59
CA ALA A 113 -10.50 4.80 24.37
C ALA A 113 -10.19 4.69 25.87
N PRO A 114 -11.00 5.27 26.76
CA PRO A 114 -10.84 5.07 28.19
C PRO A 114 -11.03 3.60 28.55
N GLY A 115 -10.12 3.05 29.36
CA GLY A 115 -10.13 1.63 29.75
C GLY A 115 -11.16 1.30 30.80
N SER A 116 -11.63 2.30 31.57
CA SER A 116 -12.63 2.18 32.63
C SER A 116 -13.45 3.48 32.74
N PRO A 117 -14.62 3.45 33.40
CA PRO A 117 -15.39 4.68 33.64
C PRO A 117 -14.62 5.76 34.40
N ALA A 118 -13.78 5.38 35.36
CA ALA A 118 -12.95 6.30 36.13
C ALA A 118 -11.89 7.03 35.27
N ALA A 119 -11.50 6.46 34.15
CA ALA A 119 -10.58 7.07 33.19
C ALA A 119 -11.23 8.20 32.36
N GLY A 120 -12.54 8.36 32.38
CA GLY A 120 -13.25 9.32 31.53
C GLY A 120 -12.83 10.77 31.79
N LYS A 121 -12.72 11.21 33.06
CA LYS A 121 -12.33 12.59 33.38
C LYS A 121 -10.89 12.94 32.91
N PRO A 122 -9.84 12.18 33.26
CA PRO A 122 -8.49 12.47 32.79
C PRO A 122 -8.35 12.33 31.26
N TYR A 123 -9.09 11.42 30.63
CA TYR A 123 -9.14 11.28 29.18
C TYR A 123 -9.65 12.55 28.50
N VAL A 124 -10.82 13.07 28.94
CA VAL A 124 -11.40 14.30 28.39
C VAL A 124 -10.48 15.49 28.65
N LEU A 125 -9.89 15.58 29.87
CA LEU A 125 -8.94 16.65 30.19
C LEU A 125 -7.76 16.69 29.21
N MET A 126 -7.16 15.53 28.91
CA MET A 126 -6.06 15.44 27.95
C MET A 126 -6.51 15.83 26.55
N ARG A 127 -7.66 15.31 26.08
CA ARG A 127 -8.23 15.67 24.78
C ARG A 127 -8.42 17.18 24.63
N GLU A 128 -9.09 17.81 25.60
CA GLU A 128 -9.35 19.26 25.60
C GLU A 128 -8.05 20.08 25.64
N ALA A 129 -7.06 19.62 26.41
CA ALA A 129 -5.75 20.29 26.48
C ALA A 129 -5.03 20.24 25.12
N LEU A 130 -5.02 19.10 24.45
CA LEU A 130 -4.43 18.95 23.10
C LEU A 130 -5.19 19.78 22.06
N THR A 131 -6.53 19.76 22.09
CA THR A 131 -7.37 20.58 21.20
C THR A 131 -7.08 22.07 21.36
N ARG A 132 -7.05 22.56 22.62
CA ARG A 132 -6.84 23.99 22.91
C ARG A 132 -5.44 24.48 22.52
N THR A 133 -4.43 23.62 22.70
CA THR A 133 -3.04 24.00 22.41
C THR A 133 -2.62 23.77 20.96
N GLY A 134 -3.38 22.98 20.20
CA GLY A 134 -3.01 22.55 18.84
C GLY A 134 -1.79 21.64 18.80
N LYS A 135 -1.35 21.13 19.95
CA LYS A 135 -0.16 20.29 20.07
C LYS A 135 -0.50 18.82 20.04
N ALA A 136 0.50 18.01 19.70
CA ALA A 136 0.48 16.57 19.82
C ALA A 136 1.39 16.11 20.96
N ALA A 137 0.96 15.09 21.71
CA ALA A 137 1.82 14.44 22.69
C ALA A 137 2.67 13.36 22.01
N VAL A 138 3.95 13.32 22.36
CA VAL A 138 4.89 12.30 21.88
C VAL A 138 5.29 11.41 23.04
N GLY A 139 5.25 10.11 22.80
CA GLY A 139 5.60 9.13 23.81
C GLY A 139 6.09 7.82 23.20
N LYS A 140 6.31 6.85 24.08
CA LYS A 140 6.71 5.49 23.71
C LYS A 140 5.83 4.47 24.38
N PHE A 141 5.64 3.33 23.74
CA PHE A 141 4.95 2.19 24.30
C PHE A 141 5.37 0.88 23.62
N ALA A 142 5.26 -0.23 24.31
CA ALA A 142 5.51 -1.54 23.74
C ALA A 142 4.22 -2.19 23.24
N MET A 143 4.25 -2.66 22.01
CA MET A 143 3.17 -3.44 21.39
C MET A 143 3.75 -4.58 20.55
N ARG A 144 3.25 -5.82 20.78
CA ARG A 144 3.69 -7.02 20.04
C ARG A 144 5.21 -7.24 20.06
N ASN A 145 5.80 -7.14 21.27
CA ASN A 145 7.23 -7.35 21.52
C ASN A 145 8.17 -6.34 20.83
N SER A 146 7.67 -5.17 20.49
CA SER A 146 8.50 -4.06 20.00
C SER A 146 8.08 -2.75 20.65
N GLU A 147 9.06 -1.91 20.99
CA GLU A 147 8.82 -0.53 21.41
C GLU A 147 8.51 0.32 20.18
N ARG A 148 7.56 1.24 20.30
CA ARG A 148 7.12 2.13 19.23
C ARG A 148 7.02 3.55 19.73
N LEU A 149 7.32 4.50 18.87
CA LEU A 149 6.97 5.89 19.09
C LEU A 149 5.47 6.09 18.87
N ALA A 150 4.87 6.95 19.67
CA ALA A 150 3.46 7.31 19.63
C ALA A 150 3.28 8.81 19.50
N LEU A 151 2.46 9.23 18.58
CA LEU A 151 1.94 10.59 18.45
C LEU A 151 0.48 10.57 18.87
N ILE A 152 0.10 11.32 19.90
CA ILE A 152 -1.27 11.38 20.40
C ILE A 152 -1.84 12.74 20.10
N THR A 153 -2.96 12.76 19.38
CA THR A 153 -3.69 13.97 18.99
C THR A 153 -5.15 13.89 19.40
N ALA A 154 -5.80 15.03 19.52
CA ALA A 154 -7.26 15.09 19.61
C ALA A 154 -7.85 14.99 18.19
N HIS A 155 -8.86 14.14 18.01
CA HIS A 155 -9.58 13.97 16.76
C HIS A 155 -11.09 13.93 17.03
N GLY A 156 -11.77 15.05 16.84
CA GLY A 156 -13.16 15.20 17.26
C GLY A 156 -13.31 14.90 18.75
N ASP A 157 -14.21 13.98 19.08
CA ASP A 157 -14.49 13.59 20.47
C ASP A 157 -13.58 12.49 21.03
N VAL A 158 -12.55 12.07 20.28
CA VAL A 158 -11.64 10.99 20.67
C VAL A 158 -10.18 11.41 20.65
N LEU A 159 -9.33 10.65 21.33
CA LEU A 159 -7.88 10.69 21.16
C LEU A 159 -7.48 9.69 20.08
N LEU A 160 -6.67 10.15 19.16
CA LEU A 160 -6.01 9.35 18.13
C LEU A 160 -4.56 9.11 18.55
N LEU A 161 -4.10 7.87 18.53
CA LEU A 161 -2.70 7.52 18.65
C LEU A 161 -2.23 7.03 17.29
N GLN A 162 -1.25 7.70 16.73
CA GLN A 162 -0.57 7.28 15.53
C GLN A 162 0.82 6.77 15.90
N THR A 163 1.18 5.55 15.46
CA THR A 163 2.56 5.09 15.59
C THR A 163 3.45 5.88 14.65
N LEU A 164 4.67 6.15 15.10
CA LEU A 164 5.68 6.80 14.29
C LEU A 164 6.83 5.82 14.02
N ARG A 165 7.44 5.98 12.87
CA ARG A 165 8.76 5.41 12.56
C ARG A 165 9.82 6.08 13.41
N TRP A 166 10.85 5.32 13.77
CA TRP A 166 12.03 5.89 14.42
C TRP A 166 12.80 6.75 13.42
N PRO A 167 13.49 7.82 13.88
CA PRO A 167 14.27 8.67 12.98
C PRO A 167 15.34 7.94 12.16
N ASP A 168 15.91 6.88 12.70
CA ASP A 168 16.90 6.02 12.06
C ASP A 168 16.32 4.99 11.08
N GLU A 169 14.99 4.80 11.07
CA GLU A 169 14.29 4.00 10.05
C GLU A 169 14.02 4.78 8.76
N LEU A 170 14.24 6.11 8.75
CA LEU A 170 13.99 6.93 7.57
C LEU A 170 15.19 6.88 6.60
N ASN A 171 14.92 6.47 5.38
CA ASN A 171 15.94 6.52 4.34
C ASN A 171 16.18 7.96 3.86
N PRO A 172 17.44 8.35 3.60
CA PRO A 172 17.75 9.67 3.07
C PRO A 172 17.16 9.85 1.66
N ALA A 173 16.53 11.00 1.42
CA ALA A 173 15.87 11.31 0.15
C ALA A 173 16.86 11.57 -1.01
N ASP A 174 18.14 11.76 -0.74
CA ASP A 174 19.17 12.11 -1.72
C ASP A 174 19.28 11.09 -2.88
N SER A 175 19.00 9.83 -2.59
CA SER A 175 19.04 8.76 -3.60
C SER A 175 17.90 8.84 -4.62
N ALA A 176 16.79 9.49 -4.26
CA ALA A 176 15.61 9.67 -5.11
C ALA A 176 15.64 10.99 -5.90
N ALA A 177 16.53 11.92 -5.53
CA ALA A 177 16.63 13.18 -6.21
C ALA A 177 17.18 13.03 -7.64
N PRO A 178 16.69 13.81 -8.62
CA PRO A 178 17.25 13.79 -9.97
C PRO A 178 18.74 14.12 -9.96
N LYS A 179 19.52 13.35 -10.70
CA LYS A 179 20.98 13.58 -10.81
C LYS A 179 21.25 14.72 -11.79
N GLY A 180 22.10 15.68 -11.38
CA GLY A 180 22.52 16.80 -12.20
C GLY A 180 21.72 18.07 -11.94
N ARG A 181 22.10 19.14 -12.65
CA ARG A 181 21.46 20.46 -12.54
C ARG A 181 20.34 20.53 -13.57
N ILE A 182 19.10 20.36 -13.13
CA ILE A 182 17.92 20.55 -13.98
C ILE A 182 17.45 21.99 -13.79
N SER A 183 17.40 22.77 -14.90
CA SER A 183 16.87 24.13 -14.88
C SER A 183 15.42 24.12 -15.34
N VAL A 184 14.56 24.79 -14.58
CA VAL A 184 13.17 25.03 -14.92
C VAL A 184 13.00 26.51 -15.21
N SER A 185 12.39 26.85 -16.35
CA SER A 185 12.14 28.23 -16.74
C SER A 185 10.94 28.83 -15.98
N GLN A 186 10.90 30.15 -15.84
CA GLN A 186 9.76 30.84 -15.22
C GLN A 186 8.44 30.64 -15.97
N ASN A 187 8.50 30.39 -17.28
CA ASN A 187 7.30 30.12 -18.09
C ASN A 187 6.75 28.71 -17.84
N GLU A 188 7.62 27.72 -17.63
CA GLU A 188 7.21 26.36 -17.25
C GLU A 188 6.56 26.35 -15.87
N LEU A 189 7.13 27.06 -14.89
CA LEU A 189 6.53 27.21 -13.57
C LEU A 189 5.14 27.87 -13.63
N LYS A 190 5.01 29.00 -14.34
CA LYS A 190 3.70 29.65 -14.50
C LYS A 190 2.65 28.77 -15.15
N LEU A 191 3.06 27.96 -16.13
CA LEU A 191 2.13 27.03 -16.79
C LEU A 191 1.72 25.88 -15.87
N ALA A 192 2.66 25.40 -15.06
CA ALA A 192 2.38 24.40 -14.02
C ALA A 192 1.43 24.95 -12.95
N ASP A 193 1.65 26.19 -12.47
CA ASP A 193 0.76 26.88 -11.54
C ASP A 193 -0.66 27.00 -12.13
N THR A 194 -0.76 27.44 -13.40
CA THR A 194 -2.06 27.53 -14.10
C THR A 194 -2.77 26.19 -14.21
N LEU A 195 -2.02 25.10 -14.41
CA LEU A 195 -2.61 23.75 -14.46
C LEU A 195 -3.10 23.32 -13.08
N ILE A 196 -2.33 23.57 -12.02
CA ILE A 196 -2.72 23.26 -10.64
C ILE A 196 -4.02 24.01 -10.29
N ASP A 197 -4.09 25.30 -10.59
CA ASP A 197 -5.28 26.12 -10.35
C ASP A 197 -6.48 25.63 -11.16
N ALA A 198 -6.27 25.20 -12.41
CA ALA A 198 -7.34 24.70 -13.29
C ALA A 198 -7.87 23.30 -12.87
N LEU A 199 -7.03 22.46 -12.30
CA LEU A 199 -7.45 21.18 -11.72
C LEU A 199 -8.23 21.36 -10.43
N GLY A 200 -7.94 22.41 -9.65
CA GLY A 200 -8.63 22.73 -8.41
C GLY A 200 -8.36 21.74 -7.27
N GLU A 201 -9.20 21.81 -6.24
CA GLU A 201 -9.09 20.93 -5.07
C GLU A 201 -9.67 19.54 -5.35
N ALA A 202 -8.93 18.50 -4.97
CA ALA A 202 -9.38 17.14 -5.10
C ALA A 202 -10.32 16.75 -3.94
N ASP A 203 -11.50 16.20 -4.26
CA ASP A 203 -12.37 15.57 -3.26
C ASP A 203 -11.94 14.12 -3.01
N LEU A 204 -11.24 13.90 -1.89
CA LEU A 204 -10.77 12.56 -1.51
C LEU A 204 -11.91 11.55 -1.33
N SER A 205 -13.14 12.00 -1.02
CA SER A 205 -14.28 11.12 -0.85
C SER A 205 -14.83 10.56 -2.18
N ALA A 206 -14.45 11.18 -3.30
CA ALA A 206 -14.82 10.73 -4.64
C ALA A 206 -13.95 9.57 -5.17
N PHE A 207 -12.76 9.36 -4.59
CA PHE A 207 -11.87 8.28 -5.03
C PHE A 207 -12.38 6.92 -4.54
N ARG A 208 -12.30 5.93 -5.40
CA ARG A 208 -12.67 4.53 -5.13
C ARG A 208 -11.53 3.60 -5.51
N ASP A 209 -11.52 2.43 -4.89
CA ASP A 209 -10.59 1.35 -5.25
C ASP A 209 -11.14 0.60 -6.48
N GLU A 210 -10.85 1.12 -7.67
CA GLU A 210 -11.29 0.53 -8.95
C GLU A 210 -10.74 -0.88 -9.15
N TYR A 211 -9.58 -1.20 -8.59
CA TYR A 211 -9.04 -2.55 -8.64
C TYR A 211 -9.91 -3.53 -7.85
N ALA A 212 -10.37 -3.14 -6.66
CA ALA A 212 -11.27 -3.97 -5.87
C ALA A 212 -12.59 -4.21 -6.61
N GLU A 213 -13.19 -3.16 -7.18
CA GLU A 213 -14.43 -3.26 -7.97
C GLU A 213 -14.24 -4.16 -9.21
N ALA A 214 -13.11 -4.01 -9.93
CA ALA A 214 -12.81 -4.84 -11.11
C ALA A 214 -12.61 -6.33 -10.74
N VAL A 215 -11.95 -6.62 -9.62
CA VAL A 215 -11.80 -8.01 -9.14
C VAL A 215 -13.12 -8.61 -8.71
N GLU A 216 -13.99 -7.84 -8.03
CA GLU A 216 -15.34 -8.31 -7.67
C GLU A 216 -16.17 -8.61 -8.93
N ALA A 217 -16.13 -7.72 -9.94
CA ALA A 217 -16.80 -7.94 -11.22
C ALA A 217 -16.27 -9.18 -11.95
N LEU A 218 -14.95 -9.36 -11.96
CA LEU A 218 -14.30 -10.57 -12.53
C LEU A 218 -14.77 -11.85 -11.85
N VAL A 219 -14.81 -11.85 -10.52
CA VAL A 219 -15.27 -13.02 -9.73
C VAL A 219 -16.74 -13.30 -10.01
N ALA A 220 -17.58 -12.26 -10.03
CA ALA A 220 -19.00 -12.39 -10.34
C ALA A 220 -19.24 -12.96 -11.75
N ALA A 221 -18.52 -12.48 -12.77
CA ALA A 221 -18.60 -13.00 -14.14
C ALA A 221 -18.19 -14.47 -14.21
N LYS A 222 -17.09 -14.87 -13.56
CA LYS A 222 -16.63 -16.26 -13.49
C LYS A 222 -17.64 -17.19 -12.79
N LEU A 223 -18.28 -16.73 -11.72
CA LEU A 223 -19.33 -17.48 -11.02
C LEU A 223 -20.58 -17.67 -11.88
N ALA A 224 -20.92 -16.68 -12.71
CA ALA A 224 -22.04 -16.74 -13.65
C ALA A 224 -21.70 -17.50 -14.95
N GLY A 225 -20.47 -17.96 -15.15
CA GLY A 225 -20.01 -18.55 -16.41
C GLY A 225 -19.95 -17.57 -17.58
N ALA A 226 -19.92 -16.26 -17.31
CA ALA A 226 -19.83 -15.21 -18.29
C ALA A 226 -18.36 -14.85 -18.62
N GLU A 227 -18.14 -14.22 -19.76
CA GLU A 227 -16.81 -13.73 -20.15
C GLU A 227 -16.39 -12.55 -19.25
N PRO A 228 -15.16 -12.56 -18.68
CA PRO A 228 -14.69 -11.48 -17.83
C PRO A 228 -14.62 -10.15 -18.58
N PRO A 229 -14.83 -9.00 -17.92
CA PRO A 229 -14.58 -7.70 -18.51
C PRO A 229 -13.11 -7.58 -18.91
N THR A 230 -12.86 -7.24 -20.17
CA THR A 230 -11.52 -6.95 -20.72
C THR A 230 -11.18 -5.49 -20.46
N ALA A 231 -9.97 -5.22 -19.99
CA ALA A 231 -9.46 -3.87 -19.90
C ALA A 231 -9.27 -3.30 -21.32
N GLU A 232 -9.79 -2.11 -21.59
CA GLU A 232 -9.37 -1.31 -22.74
C GLU A 232 -7.95 -0.84 -22.47
N GLU A 233 -7.02 -1.13 -23.39
CA GLU A 233 -5.64 -0.64 -23.30
C GLU A 233 -5.65 0.90 -23.40
N GLU A 234 -5.49 1.57 -22.28
CA GLU A 234 -5.14 2.98 -22.28
C GLU A 234 -3.71 3.14 -22.84
N ARG A 235 -3.63 3.68 -24.03
CA ARG A 235 -2.35 4.06 -24.63
C ARG A 235 -1.82 5.26 -23.85
N GLY A 236 -0.85 5.01 -22.97
CA GLY A 236 -0.07 6.05 -22.34
C GLY A 236 0.58 6.91 -23.43
N GLY A 237 0.25 8.21 -23.45
CA GLY A 237 0.84 9.14 -24.40
C GLY A 237 2.32 9.34 -24.11
N GLU A 238 3.16 9.12 -25.09
CA GLU A 238 4.58 9.48 -25.05
C GLU A 238 4.69 11.01 -25.00
N VAL A 239 5.22 11.57 -23.91
CA VAL A 239 5.39 13.02 -23.77
C VAL A 239 6.63 13.44 -24.55
N VAL A 240 6.44 13.85 -25.80
CA VAL A 240 7.51 14.28 -26.71
C VAL A 240 7.92 15.73 -26.43
N ASP A 241 7.02 16.60 -25.97
CA ASP A 241 7.26 18.00 -25.62
C ASP A 241 6.49 18.38 -24.36
N LEU A 242 7.23 18.64 -23.27
CA LEU A 242 6.66 19.02 -21.98
C LEU A 242 5.79 20.27 -22.07
N MET A 243 6.20 21.29 -22.85
CA MET A 243 5.45 22.55 -23.01
C MET A 243 4.17 22.36 -23.80
N ALA A 244 4.20 21.53 -24.84
CA ALA A 244 3.01 21.19 -25.60
C ALA A 244 2.03 20.36 -24.75
N ALA A 245 2.52 19.38 -23.97
CA ALA A 245 1.71 18.57 -23.06
C ALA A 245 1.06 19.42 -21.96
N LEU A 246 1.81 20.32 -21.33
CA LEU A 246 1.27 21.24 -20.31
C LEU A 246 0.18 22.17 -20.86
N ARG A 247 0.38 22.75 -22.05
CA ARG A 247 -0.63 23.59 -22.72
C ARG A 247 -1.90 22.79 -23.03
N ALA A 248 -1.76 21.61 -23.60
CA ALA A 248 -2.90 20.74 -23.90
C ALA A 248 -3.66 20.33 -22.62
N SER A 249 -2.96 20.09 -21.51
CA SER A 249 -3.57 19.77 -20.22
C SER A 249 -4.33 20.98 -19.64
N VAL A 250 -3.78 22.19 -19.73
CA VAL A 250 -4.48 23.44 -19.31
C VAL A 250 -5.74 23.66 -20.15
N GLU A 251 -5.67 23.50 -21.47
CA GLU A 251 -6.83 23.64 -22.35
C GLU A 251 -7.90 22.59 -22.05
N ALA A 252 -7.49 21.33 -21.78
CA ALA A 252 -8.41 20.28 -21.39
C ALA A 252 -9.09 20.57 -20.04
N ALA A 253 -8.34 21.04 -19.05
CA ALA A 253 -8.87 21.40 -17.73
C ALA A 253 -9.81 22.61 -17.78
N GLN A 254 -9.46 23.62 -18.55
CA GLN A 254 -10.33 24.82 -18.76
C GLN A 254 -11.56 24.52 -19.61
N GLY A 255 -11.48 23.60 -20.58
CA GLY A 255 -12.60 23.17 -21.42
C GLY A 255 -13.57 22.20 -20.71
N GLY A 256 -13.14 21.57 -19.62
CA GLY A 256 -13.91 20.60 -18.82
C GLY A 256 -14.79 21.19 -17.72
N GLY A 257 -14.81 22.51 -17.53
CA GLY A 257 -15.56 23.23 -16.49
C GLY A 257 -17.08 23.12 -16.65
N GLY A 258 -17.65 21.93 -16.55
CA GLY A 258 -19.11 21.72 -16.63
C GLY A 258 -19.59 20.28 -16.54
N ARG A 259 -18.81 19.34 -15.99
CA ARG A 259 -19.32 17.99 -15.70
C ARG A 259 -18.70 17.38 -14.45
N ALA A 260 -19.24 17.75 -13.32
CA ALA A 260 -19.21 16.90 -12.14
C ALA A 260 -20.14 15.70 -12.40
N GLY A 261 -19.60 14.49 -12.27
CA GLY A 261 -20.38 13.25 -12.16
C GLY A 261 -20.93 12.71 -13.47
N GLY A 262 -20.23 11.81 -14.13
CA GLY A 262 -20.77 10.99 -15.20
C GLY A 262 -19.74 10.03 -15.75
N GLY A 263 -19.95 8.74 -15.53
CA GLY A 263 -19.19 7.65 -16.10
C GLY A 263 -19.11 7.67 -17.63
N PRO A 264 -18.30 6.78 -18.27
CA PRO A 264 -17.96 6.87 -19.69
C PRO A 264 -19.20 6.73 -20.57
N GLY A 265 -19.69 7.90 -21.05
CA GLY A 265 -20.81 7.97 -21.99
C GLY A 265 -20.35 7.60 -23.39
N LYS A 266 -21.03 6.61 -23.95
CA LYS A 266 -20.99 6.17 -25.34
C LYS A 266 -20.82 7.33 -26.33
N ARG A 267 -19.67 7.45 -26.96
CA ARG A 267 -19.52 8.26 -28.17
C ARG A 267 -19.98 7.45 -29.37
N THR A 268 -21.19 7.77 -29.83
CA THR A 268 -21.72 7.28 -31.11
C THR A 268 -20.85 7.78 -32.27
N ALA A 269 -20.20 6.85 -32.95
CA ALA A 269 -19.46 7.12 -34.17
C ALA A 269 -20.42 7.54 -35.28
N LYS A 270 -20.28 8.78 -35.73
CA LYS A 270 -20.98 9.33 -36.90
C LYS A 270 -20.32 8.76 -38.17
N LYS A 271 -21.05 7.87 -38.81
CA LYS A 271 -20.72 7.24 -40.10
C LYS A 271 -20.74 8.30 -41.18
N THR A 272 -19.59 8.66 -41.77
CA THR A 272 -19.53 9.36 -43.04
C THR A 272 -19.25 8.35 -44.14
N ALA A 273 -20.22 8.22 -45.04
CA ALA A 273 -20.16 7.42 -46.24
C ALA A 273 -19.26 8.08 -47.28
N ALA A 274 -18.30 7.35 -47.83
CA ALA A 274 -17.68 7.69 -49.12
C ALA A 274 -17.49 6.41 -49.93
N LYS A 275 -18.36 6.29 -50.87
CA LYS A 275 -18.33 5.92 -52.29
C LYS A 275 -17.25 4.94 -52.79
N LYS A 276 -17.80 3.84 -53.28
CA LYS A 276 -17.23 2.80 -54.13
C LYS A 276 -16.38 3.30 -55.28
N GLN A 277 -15.28 2.63 -55.55
CA GLN A 277 -14.86 2.22 -56.92
C GLN A 277 -13.94 0.95 -56.82
N ALA A 278 -14.40 -0.12 -57.42
CA ALA A 278 -13.60 -1.24 -57.93
C ALA A 278 -13.58 -1.07 -59.47
N PRO A 279 -12.84 -1.81 -60.30
CA PRO A 279 -12.14 -3.09 -60.11
C PRO A 279 -10.80 -3.20 -60.88
N ALA A 280 -10.05 -4.28 -60.69
CA ALA A 280 -9.58 -5.11 -61.81
C ALA A 280 -8.69 -6.28 -61.35
N LYS A 281 -9.02 -7.43 -61.89
CA LYS A 281 -8.40 -8.74 -61.91
C LYS A 281 -6.99 -8.78 -62.54
N LYS A 282 -6.14 -9.73 -62.04
CA LYS A 282 -5.41 -10.80 -62.78
C LYS A 282 -4.51 -11.50 -61.75
N ALA A 283 -4.69 -12.74 -61.44
CA ALA A 283 -4.56 -14.04 -62.11
C ALA A 283 -3.09 -14.55 -62.20
N ALA A 284 -2.97 -15.78 -61.68
CA ALA A 284 -2.02 -16.85 -62.03
C ALA A 284 -0.63 -16.79 -61.33
N ALA A 285 -0.06 -17.81 -60.83
CA ALA A 285 -0.15 -19.24 -60.82
C ALA A 285 1.14 -19.80 -60.17
N LYS A 286 0.96 -20.87 -59.35
CA LYS A 286 1.69 -22.14 -59.47
C LYS A 286 3.20 -22.22 -59.15
N LYS A 287 3.64 -22.96 -58.24
CA LYS A 287 4.07 -24.37 -58.18
C LYS A 287 5.05 -24.61 -57.02
N THR A 288 4.72 -25.52 -56.12
CA THR A 288 5.31 -26.86 -55.88
C THR A 288 6.80 -26.97 -55.58
N ALA A 289 7.15 -27.59 -54.44
CA ALA A 289 7.83 -28.88 -54.23
C ALA A 289 8.47 -28.83 -52.83
N ALA A 290 8.13 -29.62 -51.85
CA ALA A 290 8.50 -31.02 -51.59
C ALA A 290 10.01 -31.21 -51.37
N GLY A 291 10.39 -31.60 -50.17
CA GLY A 291 11.73 -32.07 -49.84
C GLY A 291 11.81 -32.64 -48.44
N LYS A 292 11.65 -33.92 -48.35
CA LYS A 292 11.85 -34.84 -47.22
C LYS A 292 13.32 -34.96 -46.83
N SER A 293 13.54 -35.42 -45.59
CA SER A 293 14.53 -36.43 -45.17
C SER A 293 15.29 -35.95 -43.94
N ALA A 294 15.48 -36.61 -42.87
CA ALA A 294 15.52 -37.96 -42.41
C ALA A 294 16.45 -37.95 -41.16
N ALA A 295 16.10 -38.74 -40.23
CA ALA A 295 16.73 -39.12 -38.99
C ALA A 295 18.24 -39.39 -39.01
N LYS A 296 18.92 -39.16 -37.86
CA LYS A 296 19.91 -40.14 -37.39
C LYS A 296 20.05 -40.10 -35.85
N LYS A 297 19.74 -41.23 -35.23
CA LYS A 297 20.15 -41.69 -33.92
C LYS A 297 21.66 -41.89 -33.86
N THR A 298 22.30 -41.59 -32.73
CA THR A 298 23.37 -42.45 -32.23
C THR A 298 23.45 -42.36 -30.71
N THR A 299 23.41 -43.51 -30.17
CA THR A 299 23.67 -44.00 -28.82
C THR A 299 25.18 -43.95 -28.48
N GLY A 300 25.51 -43.79 -27.19
CA GLY A 300 26.86 -44.04 -26.67
C GLY A 300 26.98 -43.61 -25.21
N LYS A 301 26.86 -44.31 -24.37
CA LYS A 301 27.16 -45.26 -23.28
C LYS A 301 28.58 -45.09 -22.69
N ARG A 302 28.61 -45.06 -21.34
CA ARG A 302 29.70 -45.42 -20.36
C ARG A 302 30.80 -44.37 -20.15
N LYS A 303 31.40 -44.28 -18.94
CA LYS A 303 31.39 -44.90 -17.59
C LYS A 303 32.40 -44.07 -16.73
N ALA A 304 32.10 -43.97 -15.44
CA ALA A 304 33.00 -44.06 -14.30
C ALA A 304 34.24 -43.11 -14.18
N GLY A 305 34.32 -42.53 -13.05
CA GLY A 305 35.41 -41.92 -12.33
C GLY A 305 34.85 -41.29 -11.07
#